data_9b2d66a6f49ac5a577a754035a995f90
#
_entry.id   9b2d66a6f49ac5a577a754035a995f90
#
_cell.length_a   1.000
_cell.length_b   1.000
_cell.length_c   1.000
_cell.angle_alpha   90.00
_cell.angle_beta   90.00
_cell.angle_gamma   90.00
#
_symmetry.space_group_name_H-M   'P 1'
#
loop_
_entity.id
_entity.type
_entity.pdbx_description
1 polymer ?
#
loop_
_entity_poly.entity_id
_entity_poly.type
_entity_poly.pdbx_seq_one_letter_code
_entity_poly.pdbx_strand_id
1 'polypeptide(L)'
;MAHEASKPKLLWNSENVKDVAESVGISNLNDEALKALTQDVEYRVGQVIIEALRLMRAARRTTLTVNDASQALRVLDVEPLFGYDSTRPLRFGEASLGPGQPLFYIEDEEVDFEKLINAPLPRVPRDMNFTAHWLAIEGVQPSIPQNPTTVESRSQDLLPKGPGANPALNALAGNDNVPAKPSVKHIVSKELILYFDKIQAAILDDNPDEEVVRLRQAALGSVRDDPGLHQLIPYFINFIMDRVTHHLDDTFILRQMMHLTNALIENETLFLHPYASSLSAPALTCLMARKLGVDDNNNNNNNNNNNNNNSIEAIREQYELRQLAASLVGRVARKYAATNALLRPKLTRTCLKYLLDPTKPPPVLYGAIYGLVEAGGPEAIRVLVLRNLKVFDTAILQPLRDRSPDSIDHEMLVQGLVQAVASLADGVVGSASDAQLTELIDFIGPTIGQRIADAKDNRRLVETILDARFLE
;
A
#
# COMPACT_ATOMS: atom_id res chain seq x y z
N MET A 1 57.05 -31.28 -25.70
CA MET A 1 55.76 -31.60 -26.37
C MET A 1 54.68 -31.09 -25.45
N ALA A 2 54.10 -29.93 -25.76
CA ALA A 2 52.99 -29.40 -25.02
C ALA A 2 51.71 -30.17 -25.42
N HIS A 3 51.07 -30.80 -24.46
CA HIS A 3 49.72 -31.36 -24.66
C HIS A 3 48.80 -30.20 -25.03
N GLU A 4 48.41 -30.10 -26.30
CA GLU A 4 47.22 -29.35 -26.69
C GLU A 4 46.03 -29.93 -25.94
N ALA A 5 45.58 -29.24 -24.93
CA ALA A 5 44.33 -29.57 -24.27
C ALA A 5 43.21 -29.49 -25.33
N SER A 6 42.67 -30.64 -25.71
CA SER A 6 41.54 -30.69 -26.64
C SER A 6 40.42 -29.81 -26.11
N LYS A 7 40.08 -28.74 -26.86
CA LYS A 7 38.96 -27.87 -26.53
C LYS A 7 37.71 -28.74 -26.30
N PRO A 8 37.01 -28.59 -25.21
CA PRO A 8 35.82 -29.37 -24.94
C PRO A 8 34.83 -29.21 -26.11
N LYS A 9 34.42 -30.32 -26.69
CA LYS A 9 33.44 -30.33 -27.77
C LYS A 9 32.08 -29.90 -27.16
N LEU A 10 31.55 -28.77 -27.60
CA LEU A 10 30.22 -28.31 -27.19
C LEU A 10 29.18 -29.37 -27.58
N LEU A 11 28.33 -29.73 -26.67
CA LEU A 11 27.20 -30.64 -26.88
C LEU A 11 26.02 -29.91 -27.52
N TRP A 12 25.88 -28.62 -27.21
CA TRP A 12 24.78 -27.79 -27.73
C TRP A 12 25.13 -27.24 -29.12
N ASN A 13 24.14 -27.27 -30.03
CA ASN A 13 24.36 -26.76 -31.39
C ASN A 13 24.28 -25.20 -31.38
N SER A 14 25.32 -24.56 -31.93
CA SER A 14 25.38 -23.12 -32.06
C SER A 14 24.31 -22.55 -33.01
N GLU A 15 23.79 -23.33 -33.96
CA GLU A 15 22.70 -22.90 -34.85
C GLU A 15 21.43 -22.60 -34.06
N ASN A 16 21.09 -23.38 -33.01
CA ASN A 16 19.92 -23.12 -32.18
C ASN A 16 19.98 -21.73 -31.50
N VAL A 17 21.18 -21.31 -31.08
CA VAL A 17 21.38 -20.00 -30.48
C VAL A 17 21.24 -18.89 -31.53
N LYS A 18 21.64 -19.16 -32.76
CA LYS A 18 21.46 -18.23 -33.88
C LYS A 18 19.98 -18.08 -34.25
N ASP A 19 19.24 -19.16 -34.34
CA ASP A 19 17.80 -19.17 -34.62
C ASP A 19 17.01 -18.37 -33.55
N VAL A 20 17.37 -18.55 -32.27
CA VAL A 20 16.78 -17.77 -31.18
C VAL A 20 17.14 -16.30 -31.30
N ALA A 21 18.41 -15.96 -31.62
CA ALA A 21 18.83 -14.57 -31.83
C ALA A 21 18.07 -13.91 -32.98
N GLU A 22 17.87 -14.62 -34.09
CA GLU A 22 17.05 -14.14 -35.22
C GLU A 22 15.59 -13.92 -34.85
N SER A 23 15.02 -14.80 -34.02
CA SER A 23 13.64 -14.66 -33.52
C SER A 23 13.44 -13.42 -32.63
N VAL A 24 14.49 -12.98 -31.94
CA VAL A 24 14.52 -11.77 -31.09
C VAL A 24 14.87 -10.51 -31.94
N GLY A 25 15.17 -10.67 -33.22
CA GLY A 25 15.45 -9.57 -34.16
C GLY A 25 16.96 -9.23 -34.32
N ILE A 26 17.86 -10.08 -33.84
CA ILE A 26 19.31 -9.92 -33.97
C ILE A 26 19.74 -10.71 -35.22
N SER A 27 19.94 -10.03 -36.34
CA SER A 27 20.31 -10.65 -37.64
C SER A 27 21.81 -10.89 -37.83
N ASN A 28 22.66 -10.25 -37.03
CA ASN A 28 24.11 -10.34 -37.20
C ASN A 28 24.79 -10.60 -35.86
N LEU A 29 25.15 -11.86 -35.61
CA LEU A 29 25.90 -12.27 -34.43
C LEU A 29 27.34 -12.66 -34.86
N ASN A 30 28.34 -12.11 -34.19
CA ASN A 30 29.75 -12.49 -34.40
C ASN A 30 29.97 -13.92 -33.95
N ASP A 31 30.75 -14.71 -34.70
CA ASP A 31 31.05 -16.13 -34.42
C ASP A 31 31.71 -16.34 -33.04
N GLU A 32 32.52 -15.41 -32.58
CA GLU A 32 33.09 -15.50 -31.22
C GLU A 32 32.04 -15.30 -30.14
N ALA A 33 31.13 -14.33 -30.31
CA ALA A 33 30.02 -14.09 -29.41
C ALA A 33 29.04 -15.27 -29.43
N LEU A 34 28.77 -15.84 -30.59
CA LEU A 34 27.93 -17.03 -30.74
C LEU A 34 28.50 -18.23 -29.98
N LYS A 35 29.81 -18.46 -30.05
CA LYS A 35 30.47 -19.55 -29.28
C LYS A 35 30.40 -19.31 -27.79
N ALA A 36 30.67 -18.07 -27.35
CA ALA A 36 30.60 -17.72 -25.93
C ALA A 36 29.19 -17.90 -25.38
N LEU A 37 28.16 -17.43 -26.10
CA LEU A 37 26.76 -17.63 -25.74
C LEU A 37 26.37 -19.11 -25.70
N THR A 38 26.81 -19.89 -26.70
CA THR A 38 26.55 -21.34 -26.71
C THR A 38 27.14 -22.05 -25.49
N GLN A 39 28.33 -21.66 -25.08
CA GLN A 39 28.95 -22.16 -23.86
C GLN A 39 28.20 -21.78 -22.60
N ASP A 40 27.72 -20.53 -22.49
CA ASP A 40 26.95 -20.09 -21.32
C ASP A 40 25.59 -20.79 -21.26
N VAL A 41 24.91 -20.95 -22.41
CA VAL A 41 23.64 -21.70 -22.50
C VAL A 41 23.85 -23.15 -22.06
N GLU A 42 24.87 -23.83 -22.56
CA GLU A 42 25.19 -25.21 -22.18
C GLU A 42 25.47 -25.32 -20.67
N TYR A 43 26.21 -24.37 -20.11
CA TYR A 43 26.50 -24.29 -18.69
C TYR A 43 25.24 -24.12 -17.86
N ARG A 44 24.37 -23.16 -18.23
CA ARG A 44 23.11 -22.87 -17.53
C ARG A 44 22.13 -24.03 -17.57
N VAL A 45 21.95 -24.65 -18.74
CA VAL A 45 21.11 -25.85 -18.87
C VAL A 45 21.67 -26.99 -18.03
N GLY A 46 22.99 -27.15 -18.04
CA GLY A 46 23.69 -28.14 -17.19
C GLY A 46 23.45 -27.92 -15.70
N GLN A 47 23.47 -26.67 -15.23
CA GLN A 47 23.12 -26.32 -13.84
C GLN A 47 21.69 -26.72 -13.49
N VAL A 48 20.72 -26.40 -14.36
CA VAL A 48 19.31 -26.78 -14.12
C VAL A 48 19.15 -28.28 -14.02
N ILE A 49 19.79 -29.02 -14.93
CA ILE A 49 19.74 -30.51 -14.94
C ILE A 49 20.37 -31.09 -13.64
N ILE A 50 21.51 -30.58 -13.22
CA ILE A 50 22.19 -31.05 -12.00
C ILE A 50 21.31 -30.80 -10.76
N GLU A 51 20.70 -29.61 -10.62
CA GLU A 51 19.81 -29.31 -9.49
C GLU A 51 18.52 -30.13 -9.55
N ALA A 52 17.92 -30.31 -10.72
CA ALA A 52 16.76 -31.18 -10.89
C ALA A 52 17.06 -32.64 -10.51
N LEU A 53 18.21 -33.17 -10.92
CA LEU A 53 18.67 -34.51 -10.52
C LEU A 53 18.96 -34.63 -9.02
N ARG A 54 19.44 -33.54 -8.41
CA ARG A 54 19.65 -33.46 -6.96
C ARG A 54 18.34 -33.58 -6.20
N LEU A 55 17.31 -32.81 -6.65
CA LEU A 55 15.97 -32.86 -6.08
C LEU A 55 15.30 -34.23 -6.27
N MET A 56 15.42 -34.83 -7.47
CA MET A 56 14.96 -36.20 -7.75
C MET A 56 15.57 -37.21 -6.78
N ARG A 57 16.90 -37.16 -6.56
CA ARG A 57 17.60 -38.06 -5.64
C ARG A 57 17.20 -37.84 -4.18
N ALA A 58 17.02 -36.56 -3.78
CA ALA A 58 16.54 -36.23 -2.45
C ALA A 58 15.13 -36.79 -2.19
N ALA A 59 14.28 -36.81 -3.22
CA ALA A 59 12.97 -37.45 -3.18
C ALA A 59 13.00 -38.99 -3.33
N ARG A 60 14.17 -39.61 -3.35
CA ARG A 60 14.37 -41.05 -3.51
C ARG A 60 13.71 -41.67 -4.74
N ARG A 61 13.66 -40.91 -5.85
CA ARG A 61 13.10 -41.32 -7.13
C ARG A 61 14.24 -41.61 -8.13
N THR A 62 13.92 -42.41 -9.15
CA THR A 62 14.83 -42.72 -10.27
C THR A 62 14.41 -42.01 -11.56
N THR A 63 13.20 -41.47 -11.58
CA THR A 63 12.63 -40.75 -12.73
C THR A 63 12.53 -39.24 -12.42
N LEU A 64 13.00 -38.43 -13.37
CA LEU A 64 12.88 -36.99 -13.31
C LEU A 64 11.45 -36.58 -13.63
N THR A 65 10.89 -35.66 -12.86
CA THR A 65 9.55 -35.11 -13.07
C THR A 65 9.62 -33.64 -13.46
N VAL A 66 8.56 -33.14 -14.08
CA VAL A 66 8.41 -31.70 -14.42
C VAL A 66 8.52 -30.83 -13.16
N ASN A 67 8.00 -31.33 -12.04
CA ASN A 67 8.11 -30.63 -10.75
C ASN A 67 9.56 -30.46 -10.28
N ASP A 68 10.41 -31.45 -10.48
CA ASP A 68 11.83 -31.34 -10.12
C ASP A 68 12.53 -30.25 -10.95
N ALA A 69 12.23 -30.16 -12.25
CA ALA A 69 12.74 -29.10 -13.11
C ALA A 69 12.21 -27.72 -12.70
N SER A 70 10.93 -27.60 -12.39
CA SER A 70 10.32 -26.35 -11.89
C SER A 70 10.93 -25.90 -10.56
N GLN A 71 11.18 -26.83 -9.65
CA GLN A 71 11.84 -26.53 -8.38
C GLN A 71 13.32 -26.14 -8.60
N ALA A 72 14.03 -26.79 -9.51
CA ALA A 72 15.40 -26.43 -9.85
C ALA A 72 15.51 -25.01 -10.41
N LEU A 73 14.59 -24.62 -11.28
CA LEU A 73 14.51 -23.25 -11.81
C LEU A 73 14.32 -22.23 -10.68
N ARG A 74 13.43 -22.52 -9.72
CA ARG A 74 13.22 -21.65 -8.54
C ARG A 74 14.46 -21.55 -7.66
N VAL A 75 15.19 -22.63 -7.45
CA VAL A 75 16.44 -22.63 -6.66
C VAL A 75 17.52 -21.78 -7.34
N LEU A 76 17.51 -21.73 -8.66
CA LEU A 76 18.47 -20.96 -9.46
C LEU A 76 17.99 -19.53 -9.77
N ASP A 77 16.90 -19.07 -9.13
CA ASP A 77 16.28 -17.76 -9.35
C ASP A 77 15.88 -17.51 -10.83
N VAL A 78 15.52 -18.59 -11.53
CA VAL A 78 15.01 -18.50 -12.91
C VAL A 78 13.50 -18.67 -12.87
N GLU A 79 12.79 -17.92 -13.70
CA GLU A 79 11.34 -18.02 -13.80
C GLU A 79 10.92 -19.44 -14.22
N PRO A 80 10.02 -20.10 -13.46
CA PRO A 80 9.58 -21.46 -13.80
C PRO A 80 8.74 -21.45 -15.08
N LEU A 81 8.82 -22.52 -15.84
CA LEU A 81 7.98 -22.75 -17.00
C LEU A 81 6.57 -23.17 -16.56
N PHE A 82 5.54 -22.47 -17.05
CA PHE A 82 4.13 -22.75 -16.77
C PHE A 82 3.51 -23.57 -17.91
N GLY A 83 2.40 -24.25 -17.60
CA GLY A 83 1.66 -25.03 -18.58
C GLY A 83 2.04 -26.51 -18.69
N TYR A 84 3.08 -26.94 -17.97
CA TYR A 84 3.48 -28.34 -17.92
C TYR A 84 3.00 -29.01 -16.63
N ASP A 85 2.29 -30.11 -16.77
CA ASP A 85 1.78 -30.90 -15.64
C ASP A 85 2.30 -32.35 -15.73
N SER A 86 2.92 -32.85 -14.67
CA SER A 86 3.40 -34.22 -14.56
C SER A 86 2.28 -35.24 -14.27
N THR A 87 1.10 -34.76 -13.92
CA THR A 87 -0.07 -35.60 -13.60
C THR A 87 -0.83 -36.06 -14.83
N ARG A 88 -0.64 -35.40 -15.97
CA ARG A 88 -1.24 -35.80 -17.25
C ARG A 88 -0.22 -36.48 -18.16
N PRO A 89 -0.42 -37.73 -18.55
CA PRO A 89 0.41 -38.36 -19.54
C PRO A 89 0.24 -37.61 -20.88
N LEU A 90 1.37 -37.23 -21.49
CA LEU A 90 1.37 -36.67 -22.84
C LEU A 90 0.80 -37.69 -23.82
N ARG A 91 -0.22 -37.31 -24.59
CA ARG A 91 -0.71 -38.08 -25.70
C ARG A 91 -0.06 -37.53 -26.96
N PHE A 92 0.50 -38.43 -27.76
CA PHE A 92 1.09 -38.06 -29.05
C PHE A 92 0.17 -38.54 -30.18
N GLY A 93 -0.24 -37.61 -30.99
CA GLY A 93 -0.91 -37.91 -32.28
C GLY A 93 0.14 -38.07 -33.36
N GLU A 94 -0.17 -38.88 -34.37
CA GLU A 94 0.66 -39.07 -35.54
C GLU A 94 -0.05 -38.48 -36.77
N ALA A 95 0.62 -37.55 -37.46
CA ALA A 95 0.17 -36.98 -38.71
C ALA A 95 1.16 -37.33 -39.83
N SER A 96 0.65 -37.62 -41.02
CA SER A 96 1.50 -37.88 -42.17
C SER A 96 1.64 -36.60 -43.00
N LEU A 97 2.86 -36.10 -43.12
CA LEU A 97 3.20 -34.97 -44.00
C LEU A 97 3.51 -35.37 -45.45
N GLY A 98 3.43 -36.67 -45.80
CA GLY A 98 3.74 -37.23 -47.09
C GLY A 98 4.23 -38.68 -46.98
N PRO A 99 4.48 -39.36 -48.08
CA PRO A 99 4.87 -40.77 -48.07
C PRO A 99 6.22 -40.93 -47.32
N GLY A 100 6.16 -41.50 -46.12
CA GLY A 100 7.31 -41.99 -45.40
C GLY A 100 7.87 -41.13 -44.26
N GLN A 101 7.22 -39.99 -43.87
CA GLN A 101 7.64 -39.22 -42.73
C GLN A 101 6.46 -38.97 -41.75
N PRO A 102 6.36 -39.73 -40.66
CA PRO A 102 5.39 -39.42 -39.60
C PRO A 102 5.84 -38.18 -38.81
N LEU A 103 4.90 -37.24 -38.63
CA LEU A 103 5.04 -36.11 -37.71
C LEU A 103 4.29 -36.45 -36.43
N PHE A 104 5.00 -36.45 -35.29
CA PHE A 104 4.38 -36.62 -34.00
C PHE A 104 4.08 -35.25 -33.42
N TYR A 105 2.87 -35.04 -32.97
CA TYR A 105 2.45 -33.83 -32.25
C TYR A 105 1.78 -34.18 -30.94
N ILE A 106 1.79 -33.25 -30.00
CA ILE A 106 1.10 -33.41 -28.73
C ILE A 106 -0.36 -33.10 -28.93
N GLU A 107 -1.24 -34.07 -28.62
CA GLU A 107 -2.67 -33.83 -28.64
C GLU A 107 -3.08 -32.99 -27.44
N ASP A 108 -3.58 -31.77 -27.72
CA ASP A 108 -4.23 -30.93 -26.72
C ASP A 108 -5.73 -31.26 -26.67
N GLU A 109 -6.26 -31.42 -25.46
CA GLU A 109 -7.69 -31.53 -25.25
C GLU A 109 -8.30 -30.14 -25.31
N GLU A 110 -9.33 -29.96 -26.15
CA GLU A 110 -10.13 -28.74 -26.15
C GLU A 110 -10.79 -28.56 -24.77
N VAL A 111 -10.56 -27.42 -24.16
CA VAL A 111 -11.14 -27.07 -22.87
C VAL A 111 -12.43 -26.29 -23.10
N ASP A 112 -13.55 -26.86 -22.69
CA ASP A 112 -14.83 -26.19 -22.65
C ASP A 112 -14.83 -25.16 -21.53
N PHE A 113 -14.75 -23.86 -21.89
CA PHE A 113 -14.71 -22.77 -20.93
C PHE A 113 -15.97 -22.69 -20.07
N GLU A 114 -17.13 -23.03 -20.60
CA GLU A 114 -18.38 -23.02 -19.83
C GLU A 114 -18.33 -24.06 -18.70
N LYS A 115 -17.84 -25.26 -19.00
CA LYS A 115 -17.62 -26.29 -17.98
C LYS A 115 -16.57 -25.87 -16.95
N LEU A 116 -15.50 -25.19 -17.42
CA LEU A 116 -14.43 -24.75 -16.54
C LEU A 116 -14.90 -23.64 -15.56
N ILE A 117 -15.68 -22.68 -16.04
CA ILE A 117 -16.22 -21.58 -15.23
C ILE A 117 -17.21 -22.12 -14.17
N ASN A 118 -18.05 -23.09 -14.54
CA ASN A 118 -19.04 -23.67 -13.66
C ASN A 118 -18.48 -24.80 -12.78
N ALA A 119 -17.25 -25.25 -13.01
CA ALA A 119 -16.64 -26.31 -12.23
C ALA A 119 -16.32 -25.83 -10.79
N PRO A 120 -16.56 -26.66 -9.77
CA PRO A 120 -16.14 -26.34 -8.43
C PRO A 120 -14.61 -26.19 -8.39
N LEU A 121 -14.13 -25.23 -7.58
CA LEU A 121 -12.69 -25.04 -7.42
C LEU A 121 -12.00 -26.35 -7.01
N PRO A 122 -10.85 -26.70 -7.64
CA PRO A 122 -10.14 -27.91 -7.30
C PRO A 122 -9.72 -27.87 -5.84
N ARG A 123 -9.88 -29.00 -5.15
CA ARG A 123 -9.39 -29.10 -3.77
C ARG A 123 -7.87 -29.01 -3.79
N VAL A 124 -7.34 -28.00 -3.13
CA VAL A 124 -5.90 -27.89 -2.92
C VAL A 124 -5.43 -29.12 -2.14
N PRO A 125 -4.55 -29.97 -2.68
CA PRO A 125 -4.00 -31.08 -1.93
C PRO A 125 -3.29 -30.51 -0.70
N ARG A 126 -3.66 -30.99 0.47
CA ARG A 126 -2.94 -30.67 1.68
C ARG A 126 -1.67 -31.52 1.67
N ASP A 127 -0.59 -30.88 1.28
CA ASP A 127 0.72 -31.47 1.52
C ASP A 127 0.94 -31.59 3.02
N MET A 128 1.31 -32.77 3.47
CA MET A 128 1.71 -32.97 4.85
C MET A 128 3.06 -32.30 5.05
N ASN A 129 3.02 -31.04 5.47
CA ASN A 129 4.23 -30.29 5.80
C ASN A 129 4.56 -30.51 7.28
N PHE A 130 5.78 -30.93 7.55
CA PHE A 130 6.32 -30.98 8.90
C PHE A 130 7.08 -29.69 9.18
N THR A 131 6.62 -28.94 10.17
CA THR A 131 7.38 -27.81 10.68
C THR A 131 8.20 -28.28 11.86
N ALA A 132 9.51 -28.35 11.71
CA ALA A 132 10.42 -28.65 12.80
C ALA A 132 10.93 -27.36 13.43
N HIS A 133 10.83 -27.24 14.74
CA HIS A 133 11.37 -26.11 15.50
C HIS A 133 11.94 -26.63 16.82
N TRP A 134 12.82 -25.84 17.40
CA TRP A 134 13.34 -26.11 18.73
C TRP A 134 12.24 -25.96 19.77
N LEU A 135 12.24 -26.82 20.81
CA LEU A 135 11.30 -26.74 21.92
C LEU A 135 11.45 -25.40 22.67
N ALA A 136 12.67 -24.96 22.84
CA ALA A 136 13.02 -23.67 23.38
C ALA A 136 14.36 -23.17 22.80
N ILE A 137 14.51 -21.87 22.62
CA ILE A 137 15.74 -21.19 22.21
C ILE A 137 16.12 -20.27 23.35
N GLU A 138 17.30 -20.48 23.96
CA GLU A 138 17.77 -19.69 25.10
C GLU A 138 16.76 -19.61 26.25
N GLY A 139 16.05 -20.71 26.51
CA GLY A 139 15.02 -20.77 27.55
C GLY A 139 13.68 -20.16 27.20
N VAL A 140 13.53 -19.62 25.99
CA VAL A 140 12.25 -19.05 25.51
C VAL A 140 11.57 -20.05 24.57
N GLN A 141 10.34 -20.42 24.89
CA GLN A 141 9.52 -21.28 24.03
C GLN A 141 8.99 -20.47 22.84
N PRO A 142 9.04 -21.02 21.60
CA PRO A 142 8.46 -20.37 20.45
C PRO A 142 6.93 -20.25 20.60
N SER A 143 6.39 -19.11 20.22
CA SER A 143 4.94 -18.87 20.20
C SER A 143 4.34 -19.51 18.96
N ILE A 144 3.83 -20.73 19.11
CA ILE A 144 3.13 -21.49 18.06
C ILE A 144 1.74 -21.88 18.57
N PRO A 145 0.78 -22.20 17.67
CA PRO A 145 -0.58 -22.57 18.07
C PRO A 145 -0.64 -23.77 19.03
N GLN A 146 0.31 -24.70 18.91
CA GLN A 146 0.41 -25.88 19.75
C GLN A 146 1.06 -25.62 21.13
N ASN A 147 1.68 -24.46 21.28
CA ASN A 147 2.37 -24.07 22.52
C ASN A 147 2.03 -22.61 22.91
N PRO A 148 0.76 -22.31 23.23
CA PRO A 148 0.34 -20.96 23.60
C PRO A 148 0.89 -20.60 24.98
N THR A 149 1.95 -19.78 25.01
CA THR A 149 2.62 -19.37 26.26
C THR A 149 2.10 -18.06 26.81
N THR A 150 1.35 -17.27 26.04
CA THR A 150 0.88 -15.94 26.43
C THR A 150 -0.61 -15.76 26.20
N VAL A 151 -1.22 -14.82 26.93
CA VAL A 151 -2.63 -14.41 26.76
C VAL A 151 -2.89 -13.91 25.33
N GLU A 152 -1.88 -13.28 24.71
CA GLU A 152 -1.97 -12.82 23.32
C GLU A 152 -2.07 -13.95 22.31
N SER A 153 -1.38 -15.07 22.54
CA SER A 153 -1.49 -16.27 21.69
C SER A 153 -2.87 -16.91 21.80
N ARG A 154 -3.47 -16.89 22.98
CA ARG A 154 -4.82 -17.41 23.23
C ARG A 154 -5.89 -16.52 22.57
N SER A 155 -5.69 -15.20 22.56
CA SER A 155 -6.62 -14.28 21.90
C SER A 155 -6.63 -14.41 20.37
N GLN A 156 -5.50 -14.82 19.77
CA GLN A 156 -5.42 -15.12 18.33
C GLN A 156 -6.15 -16.45 17.96
N ASP A 157 -6.20 -17.42 18.87
CA ASP A 157 -6.95 -18.65 18.66
C ASP A 157 -8.48 -18.45 18.73
N LEU A 158 -8.95 -17.37 19.36
CA LEU A 158 -10.35 -16.98 19.45
C LEU A 158 -10.88 -16.26 18.21
N LEU A 159 -10.02 -15.92 17.25
CA LEU A 159 -10.45 -15.36 15.97
C LEU A 159 -11.17 -16.46 15.15
N PRO A 160 -12.38 -16.18 14.63
CA PRO A 160 -13.16 -17.19 13.91
C PRO A 160 -12.40 -17.69 12.68
N LYS A 161 -11.94 -18.93 12.73
CA LYS A 161 -11.32 -19.67 11.62
C LYS A 161 -12.42 -20.25 10.71
N GLY A 162 -13.33 -19.39 10.22
CA GLY A 162 -14.43 -19.82 9.33
C GLY A 162 -14.08 -19.72 7.85
N PRO A 163 -14.89 -20.30 6.96
CA PRO A 163 -14.71 -20.17 5.51
C PRO A 163 -14.79 -18.73 4.98
N GLY A 164 -15.20 -17.77 5.80
CA GLY A 164 -15.20 -16.34 5.50
C GLY A 164 -13.94 -15.58 5.94
N ALA A 165 -12.96 -16.26 6.55
CA ALA A 165 -11.72 -15.65 7.02
C ALA A 165 -10.66 -15.54 5.91
N ASN A 166 -11.06 -15.10 4.71
CA ASN A 166 -10.10 -14.70 3.69
C ASN A 166 -9.46 -13.36 4.13
N PRO A 167 -8.13 -13.30 4.37
CA PRO A 167 -7.46 -12.08 4.81
C PRO A 167 -7.73 -10.90 3.89
N ALA A 168 -7.85 -11.12 2.59
CA ALA A 168 -8.16 -10.08 1.62
C ALA A 168 -9.58 -9.52 1.77
N LEU A 169 -10.57 -10.37 2.06
CA LEU A 169 -11.95 -9.94 2.30
C LEU A 169 -12.10 -9.27 3.66
N ASN A 170 -11.37 -9.72 4.68
CA ASN A 170 -11.33 -9.07 5.98
C ASN A 170 -10.67 -7.69 5.90
N ALA A 171 -9.61 -7.53 5.12
CA ALA A 171 -8.97 -6.24 4.84
C ALA A 171 -9.94 -5.28 4.14
N LEU A 172 -10.66 -5.75 3.13
CA LEU A 172 -11.72 -4.99 2.46
C LEU A 172 -12.89 -4.64 3.39
N ALA A 173 -13.20 -5.51 4.34
CA ALA A 173 -14.22 -5.27 5.36
C ALA A 173 -13.77 -4.30 6.46
N GLY A 174 -12.50 -3.90 6.50
CA GLY A 174 -11.94 -3.01 7.53
C GLY A 174 -11.69 -3.72 8.87
N ASN A 175 -11.80 -5.04 8.92
CA ASN A 175 -11.56 -5.84 10.13
C ASN A 175 -10.10 -6.30 10.26
N ASP A 176 -9.21 -5.68 9.51
CA ASP A 176 -7.77 -5.97 9.52
C ASP A 176 -7.11 -5.36 10.75
N ASN A 177 -7.37 -5.97 11.89
CA ASN A 177 -6.64 -5.70 13.13
C ASN A 177 -5.46 -6.67 13.32
N VAL A 178 -4.84 -7.11 12.23
CA VAL A 178 -3.56 -7.81 12.35
C VAL A 178 -2.48 -6.73 12.39
N PRO A 179 -1.99 -6.32 13.57
CA PRO A 179 -0.76 -5.55 13.62
C PRO A 179 0.30 -6.46 12.98
N ALA A 180 0.83 -6.06 11.84
CA ALA A 180 2.04 -6.67 11.32
C ALA A 180 3.14 -6.40 12.35
N LYS A 181 3.27 -7.27 13.35
CA LYS A 181 4.40 -7.22 14.27
C LYS A 181 5.61 -7.55 13.41
N PRO A 182 6.55 -6.63 13.24
CA PRO A 182 7.79 -6.97 12.56
C PRO A 182 8.45 -8.09 13.34
N SER A 183 8.54 -9.27 12.74
CA SER A 183 9.07 -10.48 13.37
C SER A 183 10.59 -10.45 13.56
N VAL A 184 11.25 -9.42 13.04
CA VAL A 184 12.70 -9.29 13.08
C VAL A 184 13.10 -8.29 14.16
N LYS A 185 13.59 -8.81 15.28
CA LYS A 185 14.35 -8.02 16.27
C LYS A 185 15.77 -7.90 15.74
N HIS A 186 16.10 -6.75 15.20
CA HIS A 186 17.50 -6.45 14.86
C HIS A 186 18.31 -6.25 16.15
N ILE A 187 19.51 -6.82 16.21
CA ILE A 187 20.49 -6.49 17.25
C ILE A 187 21.02 -5.10 16.88
N VAL A 188 20.56 -4.11 17.59
CA VAL A 188 20.92 -2.70 17.33
C VAL A 188 22.23 -2.38 18.06
N SER A 189 23.17 -1.74 17.38
CA SER A 189 24.42 -1.29 17.99
C SER A 189 24.18 -0.18 19.01
N LYS A 190 25.12 0.00 19.96
CA LYS A 190 25.00 1.07 20.96
C LYS A 190 24.96 2.47 20.34
N GLU A 191 25.66 2.66 19.23
CA GLU A 191 25.68 3.92 18.49
C GLU A 191 24.31 4.25 17.91
N LEU A 192 23.63 3.25 17.33
CA LEU A 192 22.28 3.43 16.79
C LEU A 192 21.24 3.68 17.89
N ILE A 193 21.40 3.07 19.06
CA ILE A 193 20.52 3.36 20.21
C ILE A 193 20.72 4.81 20.66
N LEU A 194 21.97 5.26 20.82
CA LEU A 194 22.28 6.64 21.18
C LEU A 194 21.78 7.65 20.12
N TYR A 195 21.89 7.29 18.84
CA TYR A 195 21.33 8.09 17.76
C TYR A 195 19.81 8.22 17.91
N PHE A 196 19.10 7.10 18.11
CA PHE A 196 17.66 7.09 18.29
C PHE A 196 17.21 7.93 19.48
N ASP A 197 17.90 7.81 20.62
CA ASP A 197 17.61 8.60 21.85
C ASP A 197 17.81 10.10 21.61
N LYS A 198 18.89 10.49 20.89
CA LYS A 198 19.13 11.89 20.54
C LYS A 198 18.08 12.45 19.60
N ILE A 199 17.66 11.68 18.57
CA ILE A 199 16.58 12.08 17.66
C ILE A 199 15.27 12.25 18.42
N GLN A 200 14.92 11.32 19.32
CA GLN A 200 13.72 11.46 20.15
C GLN A 200 13.77 12.72 21.02
N ALA A 201 14.86 12.95 21.71
CA ALA A 201 15.02 14.12 22.57
C ALA A 201 14.90 15.44 21.78
N ALA A 202 15.53 15.52 20.60
CA ALA A 202 15.47 16.70 19.75
C ALA A 202 14.08 16.97 19.17
N ILE A 203 13.32 15.91 18.83
CA ILE A 203 11.98 16.04 18.25
C ILE A 203 10.93 16.41 19.30
N LEU A 204 11.07 15.91 20.54
CA LEU A 204 10.12 16.14 21.62
C LEU A 204 10.36 17.44 22.39
N ASP A 205 11.47 18.12 22.15
CA ASP A 205 11.79 19.39 22.81
C ASP A 205 10.90 20.51 22.26
N ASP A 206 9.99 21.03 23.08
CA ASP A 206 9.01 22.08 22.73
C ASP A 206 9.55 23.52 22.98
N ASN A 207 10.81 23.65 23.35
CA ASN A 207 11.37 24.99 23.60
C ASN A 207 11.35 25.83 22.29
N PRO A 208 10.84 27.09 22.33
CA PRO A 208 10.78 27.96 21.16
C PRO A 208 12.12 28.56 20.72
N ASP A 209 13.22 28.28 21.44
CA ASP A 209 14.56 28.79 21.09
C ASP A 209 14.97 28.40 19.66
N GLU A 210 15.55 29.35 18.96
CA GLU A 210 15.97 29.17 17.56
C GLU A 210 16.96 28.00 17.40
N GLU A 211 17.82 27.77 18.36
CA GLU A 211 18.76 26.65 18.38
C GLU A 211 18.03 25.30 18.48
N VAL A 212 16.99 25.20 19.32
CA VAL A 212 16.19 23.99 19.48
C VAL A 212 15.40 23.70 18.19
N VAL A 213 14.83 24.74 17.58
CA VAL A 213 14.13 24.61 16.29
C VAL A 213 15.09 24.12 15.19
N ARG A 214 16.30 24.65 15.12
CA ARG A 214 17.34 24.20 14.18
C ARG A 214 17.77 22.76 14.45
N LEU A 215 17.94 22.38 15.72
CA LEU A 215 18.29 21.01 16.11
C LEU A 215 17.18 20.03 15.69
N ARG A 216 15.93 20.39 15.90
CA ARG A 216 14.77 19.60 15.49
C ARG A 216 14.70 19.41 13.98
N GLN A 217 14.93 20.48 13.21
CA GLN A 217 15.00 20.41 11.75
C GLN A 217 16.18 19.56 11.26
N ALA A 218 17.33 19.70 11.92
CA ALA A 218 18.51 18.88 11.60
C ALA A 218 18.27 17.40 11.92
N ALA A 219 17.56 17.09 13.02
CA ALA A 219 17.17 15.73 13.37
C ALA A 219 16.24 15.10 12.31
N LEU A 220 15.23 15.84 11.86
CA LEU A 220 14.34 15.39 10.79
C LEU A 220 15.08 15.24 9.46
N GLY A 221 16.00 16.15 9.13
CA GLY A 221 16.87 16.07 7.95
C GLY A 221 17.77 14.83 8.00
N SER A 222 18.36 14.55 9.18
CA SER A 222 19.18 13.36 9.37
C SER A 222 18.38 12.07 9.12
N VAL A 223 17.16 11.97 9.65
CA VAL A 223 16.29 10.80 9.40
C VAL A 223 15.91 10.66 7.93
N ARG A 224 15.74 11.77 7.21
CA ARG A 224 15.40 11.77 5.80
C ARG A 224 16.56 11.32 4.91
N ASP A 225 17.79 11.70 5.25
CA ASP A 225 18.93 11.55 4.34
C ASP A 225 19.86 10.35 4.70
N ASP A 226 19.75 9.79 5.90
CA ASP A 226 20.63 8.71 6.37
C ASP A 226 20.19 7.33 5.85
N PRO A 227 21.04 6.60 5.10
CA PRO A 227 20.75 5.26 4.61
C PRO A 227 20.92 4.16 5.68
N GLY A 228 21.62 4.44 6.78
CA GLY A 228 21.95 3.45 7.83
C GLY A 228 20.81 3.06 8.77
N LEU A 229 19.61 3.64 8.60
CA LEU A 229 18.52 3.54 9.56
C LEU A 229 17.63 2.28 9.44
N HIS A 230 17.96 1.32 8.56
CA HIS A 230 17.13 0.13 8.36
C HIS A 230 16.81 -0.62 9.65
N GLN A 231 17.78 -0.77 10.54
CA GLN A 231 17.60 -1.46 11.80
C GLN A 231 16.71 -0.70 12.79
N LEU A 232 16.62 0.63 12.65
CA LEU A 232 15.83 1.50 13.52
C LEU A 232 14.39 1.72 13.02
N ILE A 233 14.05 1.31 11.80
CA ILE A 233 12.69 1.48 11.25
C ILE A 233 11.60 0.97 12.21
N PRO A 234 11.66 -0.26 12.75
CA PRO A 234 10.63 -0.74 13.67
C PRO A 234 10.52 0.10 14.93
N TYR A 235 11.66 0.61 15.42
CA TYR A 235 11.70 1.44 16.64
C TYR A 235 11.06 2.81 16.40
N PHE A 236 11.36 3.47 15.26
CA PHE A 236 10.71 4.73 14.90
C PHE A 236 9.20 4.56 14.69
N ILE A 237 8.77 3.49 14.04
CA ILE A 237 7.35 3.22 13.83
C ILE A 237 6.62 3.00 15.16
N ASN A 238 7.19 2.19 16.05
CA ASN A 238 6.61 1.97 17.37
C ASN A 238 6.58 3.26 18.19
N PHE A 239 7.63 4.08 18.12
CA PHE A 239 7.68 5.37 18.78
C PHE A 239 6.57 6.31 18.29
N ILE A 240 6.39 6.43 16.96
CA ILE A 240 5.34 7.25 16.37
C ILE A 240 3.96 6.74 16.81
N MET A 241 3.73 5.42 16.74
CA MET A 241 2.46 4.82 17.15
C MET A 241 2.15 5.05 18.62
N ASP A 242 3.14 4.86 19.50
CA ASP A 242 3.00 5.05 20.93
C ASP A 242 2.68 6.50 21.26
N ARG A 243 3.45 7.44 20.71
CA ARG A 243 3.23 8.87 20.96
C ARG A 243 1.88 9.36 20.44
N VAL A 244 1.48 8.98 19.22
CA VAL A 244 0.18 9.36 18.69
C VAL A 244 -0.97 8.75 19.50
N THR A 245 -0.81 7.53 20.01
CA THR A 245 -1.89 6.87 20.78
C THR A 245 -2.09 7.49 22.17
N HIS A 246 -0.99 7.89 22.84
CA HIS A 246 -1.06 8.33 24.22
C HIS A 246 -1.07 9.85 24.41
N HIS A 247 -0.79 10.63 23.38
CA HIS A 247 -0.72 12.09 23.44
C HIS A 247 -1.61 12.76 22.37
N LEU A 248 -2.90 12.35 22.30
CA LEU A 248 -3.88 12.99 21.40
C LEU A 248 -4.26 14.41 21.85
N ASP A 249 -3.97 14.75 23.07
CA ASP A 249 -4.17 16.06 23.70
C ASP A 249 -3.08 17.10 23.36
N ASP A 250 -1.94 16.65 22.86
CA ASP A 250 -0.80 17.52 22.54
C ASP A 250 -0.61 17.66 21.02
N THR A 251 -1.05 18.81 20.48
CA THR A 251 -0.94 19.12 19.05
C THR A 251 0.50 19.27 18.57
N PHE A 252 1.42 19.73 19.46
CA PHE A 252 2.82 19.84 19.12
C PHE A 252 3.45 18.44 18.89
N ILE A 253 3.28 17.52 19.84
CA ILE A 253 3.79 16.15 19.72
C ILE A 253 3.22 15.48 18.46
N LEU A 254 1.91 15.60 18.24
CA LEU A 254 1.28 15.02 17.05
C LEU A 254 1.85 15.58 15.75
N ARG A 255 2.08 16.90 15.67
CA ARG A 255 2.70 17.55 14.52
C ARG A 255 4.12 17.03 14.28
N GLN A 256 4.93 16.91 15.34
CA GLN A 256 6.28 16.35 15.23
C GLN A 256 6.27 14.89 14.78
N MET A 257 5.34 14.06 15.27
CA MET A 257 5.19 12.67 14.81
C MET A 257 4.80 12.60 13.33
N MET A 258 3.97 13.53 12.84
CA MET A 258 3.66 13.59 11.41
C MET A 258 4.88 14.03 10.58
N HIS A 259 5.67 14.99 11.06
CA HIS A 259 6.92 15.38 10.38
C HIS A 259 7.95 14.24 10.36
N LEU A 260 8.08 13.50 11.46
CA LEU A 260 8.95 12.32 11.51
C LEU A 260 8.47 11.22 10.53
N THR A 261 7.16 10.98 10.49
CA THR A 261 6.57 10.05 9.52
C THR A 261 6.87 10.50 8.08
N ASN A 262 6.77 11.80 7.82
CA ASN A 262 7.11 12.37 6.52
C ASN A 262 8.59 12.17 6.15
N ALA A 263 9.50 12.45 7.08
CA ALA A 263 10.94 12.25 6.89
C ALA A 263 11.28 10.80 6.57
N LEU A 264 10.67 9.83 7.27
CA LEU A 264 10.83 8.41 6.97
C LEU A 264 10.31 8.05 5.56
N ILE A 265 9.16 8.60 5.13
CA ILE A 265 8.59 8.33 3.81
C ILE A 265 9.44 8.96 2.70
N GLU A 266 10.02 10.15 2.93
CA GLU A 266 10.89 10.84 1.99
C GLU A 266 12.24 10.15 1.80
N ASN A 267 12.70 9.40 2.79
CA ASN A 267 13.93 8.66 2.68
C ASN A 267 13.77 7.52 1.65
N GLU A 268 14.42 7.65 0.50
CA GLU A 268 14.34 6.70 -0.61
C GLU A 268 15.17 5.44 -0.38
N THR A 269 16.16 5.51 0.53
CA THR A 269 17.07 4.40 0.81
C THR A 269 16.44 3.35 1.73
N LEU A 270 15.39 3.72 2.47
CA LEU A 270 14.73 2.83 3.43
C LEU A 270 13.68 1.94 2.79
N PHE A 271 13.76 0.65 3.08
CA PHE A 271 12.75 -0.32 2.65
C PHE A 271 11.55 -0.33 3.60
N LEU A 272 10.57 0.54 3.34
CA LEU A 272 9.39 0.74 4.19
C LEU A 272 8.15 -0.04 3.73
N HIS A 273 8.23 -0.81 2.64
CA HIS A 273 7.08 -1.53 2.08
C HIS A 273 6.33 -2.42 3.10
N PRO A 274 6.99 -3.22 3.95
CA PRO A 274 6.32 -4.04 4.95
C PRO A 274 5.61 -3.21 6.03
N TYR A 275 6.06 -1.98 6.23
CA TYR A 275 5.58 -1.10 7.28
C TYR A 275 4.55 -0.06 6.82
N ALA A 276 4.17 -0.08 5.54
CA ALA A 276 3.25 0.89 4.95
C ALA A 276 1.90 0.99 5.71
N SER A 277 1.33 -0.15 6.11
CA SER A 277 0.11 -0.18 6.92
C SER A 277 0.32 0.40 8.33
N SER A 278 1.47 0.12 8.96
CA SER A 278 1.80 0.63 10.29
C SER A 278 2.07 2.13 10.28
N LEU A 279 2.67 2.67 9.21
CA LEU A 279 2.87 4.10 9.02
C LEU A 279 1.57 4.85 8.75
N SER A 280 0.61 4.21 8.06
CA SER A 280 -0.68 4.83 7.78
C SER A 280 -1.59 4.92 9.01
N ALA A 281 -1.44 4.03 10.00
CA ALA A 281 -2.30 3.98 11.17
C ALA A 281 -2.23 5.25 12.05
N PRO A 282 -1.05 5.76 12.48
CA PRO A 282 -0.97 6.99 13.25
C PRO A 282 -1.47 8.21 12.45
N ALA A 283 -1.19 8.28 11.15
CA ALA A 283 -1.71 9.35 10.31
C ALA A 283 -3.25 9.31 10.21
N LEU A 284 -3.85 8.12 10.06
CA LEU A 284 -5.30 7.96 10.12
C LEU A 284 -5.88 8.31 11.49
N THR A 285 -5.17 8.01 12.57
CA THR A 285 -5.60 8.38 13.93
C THR A 285 -5.67 9.89 14.07
N CYS A 286 -4.64 10.63 13.67
CA CYS A 286 -4.65 12.10 13.66
C CYS A 286 -5.74 12.66 12.73
N LEU A 287 -5.98 12.00 11.60
CA LEU A 287 -6.98 12.43 10.62
C LEU A 287 -8.42 12.27 11.13
N MET A 288 -8.73 11.15 11.80
CA MET A 288 -10.07 10.71 12.19
C MET A 288 -10.36 10.84 13.69
N ALA A 289 -9.41 11.27 14.51
CA ALA A 289 -9.64 11.45 15.93
C ALA A 289 -10.79 12.43 16.18
N ARG A 290 -11.64 12.11 17.14
CA ARG A 290 -12.80 12.94 17.48
C ARG A 290 -12.37 14.31 18.02
N LYS A 291 -11.33 14.31 18.86
CA LYS A 291 -10.73 15.50 19.45
C LYS A 291 -9.22 15.41 19.32
N LEU A 292 -8.59 16.52 19.05
CA LEU A 292 -7.15 16.73 19.03
C LEU A 292 -6.86 17.99 19.83
N GLY A 293 -5.85 17.94 20.71
CA GLY A 293 -5.51 19.05 21.58
C GLY A 293 -6.40 19.16 22.84
N VAL A 294 -6.02 20.07 23.72
CA VAL A 294 -6.66 20.28 25.04
C VAL A 294 -8.04 20.93 24.85
N ASP A 295 -9.06 20.41 25.55
CA ASP A 295 -10.36 21.06 25.65
C ASP A 295 -10.26 22.25 26.63
N ASP A 296 -10.34 23.48 26.13
CA ASP A 296 -10.46 24.70 26.94
C ASP A 296 -11.77 24.76 27.75
N ASN A 297 -12.69 23.84 27.54
CA ASN A 297 -13.99 23.82 28.22
C ASN A 297 -13.91 23.44 29.73
N ASN A 298 -12.76 23.02 30.24
CA ASN A 298 -12.59 22.65 31.65
C ASN A 298 -12.02 23.76 32.54
N ASN A 299 -11.62 24.90 32.00
CA ASN A 299 -11.20 26.04 32.79
C ASN A 299 -12.36 27.02 33.03
N ASN A 300 -13.35 26.59 33.82
CA ASN A 300 -14.32 27.46 34.47
C ASN A 300 -13.64 28.27 35.58
N ASN A 301 -12.74 29.21 35.26
CA ASN A 301 -12.50 30.33 36.13
C ASN A 301 -11.72 31.46 35.43
N ASN A 302 -12.40 32.60 35.40
CA ASN A 302 -11.88 33.97 35.33
C ASN A 302 -11.30 34.53 34.02
N ASN A 303 -12.10 35.44 33.48
CA ASN A 303 -11.69 36.74 32.91
C ASN A 303 -10.55 36.74 31.87
N ASN A 304 -10.92 36.88 30.62
CA ASN A 304 -10.44 37.97 29.78
C ASN A 304 -10.68 37.72 28.29
N ASN A 305 -10.94 38.78 27.53
CA ASN A 305 -11.14 38.83 26.08
C ASN A 305 -10.00 38.24 25.22
N ASN A 306 -8.91 37.76 25.83
CA ASN A 306 -7.81 37.09 25.15
C ASN A 306 -8.06 35.57 24.89
N ASN A 307 -9.05 34.96 25.57
CA ASN A 307 -9.32 33.53 25.42
C ASN A 307 -9.95 33.14 24.07
N ASN A 308 -10.68 34.09 23.44
CA ASN A 308 -11.33 33.80 22.15
C ASN A 308 -10.30 33.63 20.99
N ASN A 309 -9.20 34.40 21.00
CA ASN A 309 -8.18 34.30 19.98
C ASN A 309 -7.38 33.00 20.10
N ASN A 310 -7.05 32.59 21.32
CA ASN A 310 -6.35 31.33 21.56
C ASN A 310 -7.21 30.12 21.17
N SER A 311 -8.52 30.17 21.41
CA SER A 311 -9.45 29.12 21.01
C SER A 311 -9.56 29.00 19.48
N ILE A 312 -9.59 30.12 18.74
CA ILE A 312 -9.61 30.11 17.29
C ILE A 312 -8.32 29.59 16.69
N GLU A 313 -7.19 29.93 17.29
CA GLU A 313 -5.87 29.49 16.86
C GLU A 313 -5.69 27.98 17.08
N ALA A 314 -6.12 27.46 18.23
CA ALA A 314 -6.14 26.03 18.53
C ALA A 314 -7.02 25.22 17.56
N ILE A 315 -8.19 25.77 17.18
CA ILE A 315 -9.05 25.15 16.18
C ILE A 315 -8.34 25.09 14.82
N ARG A 316 -7.70 26.18 14.38
CA ARG A 316 -6.94 26.21 13.12
C ARG A 316 -5.82 25.19 13.12
N GLU A 317 -5.06 25.12 14.21
CA GLU A 317 -3.98 24.10 14.35
C GLU A 317 -4.47 22.66 14.19
N GLN A 318 -5.65 22.34 14.74
CA GLN A 318 -6.27 21.03 14.55
C GLN A 318 -6.57 20.73 13.07
N TYR A 319 -7.09 21.72 12.32
CA TYR A 319 -7.37 21.56 10.91
C TYR A 319 -6.10 21.41 10.07
N GLU A 320 -5.07 22.21 10.38
CA GLU A 320 -3.76 22.10 9.73
C GLU A 320 -3.11 20.72 9.97
N LEU A 321 -3.17 20.23 11.21
CA LEU A 321 -2.66 18.90 11.56
C LEU A 321 -3.40 17.80 10.77
N ARG A 322 -4.71 17.93 10.60
CA ARG A 322 -5.49 16.99 9.79
C ARG A 322 -5.12 17.05 8.30
N GLN A 323 -4.86 18.23 7.76
CA GLN A 323 -4.36 18.36 6.38
C GLN A 323 -2.98 17.70 6.22
N LEU A 324 -2.08 17.93 7.18
CA LEU A 324 -0.77 17.28 7.17
C LEU A 324 -0.91 15.76 7.23
N ALA A 325 -1.76 15.25 8.12
CA ALA A 325 -2.05 13.82 8.23
C ALA A 325 -2.68 13.26 6.93
N ALA A 326 -3.59 13.99 6.29
CA ALA A 326 -4.18 13.60 5.01
C ALA A 326 -3.13 13.49 3.90
N SER A 327 -2.23 14.48 3.80
CA SER A 327 -1.16 14.46 2.80
C SER A 327 -0.24 13.24 2.97
N LEU A 328 0.05 12.87 4.24
CA LEU A 328 0.85 11.68 4.55
C LEU A 328 0.11 10.38 4.15
N VAL A 329 -1.17 10.28 4.47
CA VAL A 329 -2.00 9.14 4.04
C VAL A 329 -1.99 9.02 2.52
N GLY A 330 -2.10 10.13 1.79
CA GLY A 330 -2.01 10.17 0.35
C GLY A 330 -0.64 9.75 -0.20
N ARG A 331 0.45 10.22 0.41
CA ARG A 331 1.82 9.83 0.03
C ARG A 331 2.04 8.33 0.23
N VAL A 332 1.62 7.80 1.39
CA VAL A 332 1.70 6.35 1.67
C VAL A 332 0.87 5.57 0.66
N ALA A 333 -0.36 6.02 0.36
CA ALA A 333 -1.23 5.37 -0.60
C ALA A 333 -0.64 5.33 -2.02
N ARG A 334 0.03 6.40 -2.46
CA ARG A 334 0.66 6.48 -3.78
C ARG A 334 1.97 5.70 -3.84
N LYS A 335 2.88 5.90 -2.86
CA LYS A 335 4.23 5.31 -2.87
C LYS A 335 4.19 3.78 -2.78
N TYR A 336 3.25 3.23 -2.00
CA TYR A 336 3.19 1.79 -1.74
C TYR A 336 2.03 1.06 -2.45
N ALA A 337 1.34 1.73 -3.40
CA ALA A 337 0.24 1.14 -4.16
C ALA A 337 0.64 -0.11 -4.97
N ALA A 338 1.85 -0.10 -5.54
CA ALA A 338 2.35 -1.21 -6.37
C ALA A 338 2.62 -2.48 -5.56
N THR A 339 3.11 -2.34 -4.32
CA THR A 339 3.44 -3.48 -3.44
C THR A 339 2.27 -3.94 -2.60
N ASN A 340 1.35 -3.05 -2.27
CA ASN A 340 0.15 -3.37 -1.48
C ASN A 340 -1.11 -2.82 -2.16
N ALA A 341 -1.64 -3.58 -3.10
CA ALA A 341 -2.83 -3.20 -3.87
C ALA A 341 -4.08 -2.94 -3.01
N LEU A 342 -4.15 -3.52 -1.80
CA LEU A 342 -5.29 -3.35 -0.88
C LEU A 342 -5.18 -2.12 0.01
N LEU A 343 -4.00 -1.51 0.14
CA LEU A 343 -3.77 -0.39 1.04
C LEU A 343 -4.60 0.83 0.64
N ARG A 344 -4.54 1.25 -0.62
CA ARG A 344 -5.28 2.41 -1.13
C ARG A 344 -6.80 2.23 -1.02
N PRO A 345 -7.42 1.09 -1.44
CA PRO A 345 -8.85 0.84 -1.22
C PRO A 345 -9.24 0.83 0.26
N LYS A 346 -8.40 0.31 1.14
CA LYS A 346 -8.65 0.29 2.59
C LYS A 346 -8.69 1.71 3.15
N LEU A 347 -7.73 2.55 2.80
CA LEU A 347 -7.66 3.95 3.24
C LEU A 347 -8.87 4.76 2.74
N THR A 348 -9.17 4.68 1.45
CA THR A 348 -10.33 5.37 0.84
C THR A 348 -11.65 4.92 1.45
N ARG A 349 -11.83 3.61 1.66
CA ARG A 349 -13.04 3.09 2.30
C ARG A 349 -13.19 3.58 3.74
N THR A 350 -12.09 3.65 4.48
CA THR A 350 -12.12 4.17 5.85
C THR A 350 -12.57 5.63 5.85
N CYS A 351 -11.98 6.46 5.00
CA CYS A 351 -12.36 7.86 4.88
C CYS A 351 -13.84 8.02 4.45
N LEU A 352 -14.29 7.23 3.47
CA LEU A 352 -15.68 7.25 3.02
C LEU A 352 -16.67 6.87 4.14
N LYS A 353 -16.35 5.85 4.92
CA LYS A 353 -17.18 5.44 6.07
C LYS A 353 -17.41 6.58 7.06
N TYR A 354 -16.35 7.36 7.35
CA TYR A 354 -16.46 8.50 8.24
C TYR A 354 -17.19 9.68 7.60
N LEU A 355 -17.02 9.91 6.30
CA LEU A 355 -17.73 10.96 5.57
C LEU A 355 -19.25 10.75 5.54
N LEU A 356 -19.69 9.50 5.37
CA LEU A 356 -21.11 9.13 5.27
C LEU A 356 -21.81 9.03 6.65
N ASP A 357 -21.09 9.18 7.74
CA ASP A 357 -21.67 9.12 9.09
C ASP A 357 -22.01 10.53 9.62
N PRO A 358 -23.29 10.91 9.64
CA PRO A 358 -23.73 12.24 10.06
C PRO A 358 -23.53 12.49 11.56
N THR A 359 -23.22 11.47 12.34
CA THR A 359 -22.99 11.60 13.79
C THR A 359 -21.60 12.11 14.14
N LYS A 360 -20.70 12.18 13.17
CA LYS A 360 -19.33 12.63 13.38
C LYS A 360 -19.22 14.14 13.51
N PRO A 361 -18.32 14.63 14.37
CA PRO A 361 -18.10 16.06 14.50
C PRO A 361 -17.43 16.65 13.24
N PRO A 362 -17.62 17.95 12.97
CA PRO A 362 -17.12 18.62 11.77
C PRO A 362 -15.63 18.42 11.48
N PRO A 363 -14.70 18.47 12.48
CA PRO A 363 -13.28 18.24 12.22
C PRO A 363 -12.97 16.84 11.69
N VAL A 364 -13.74 15.81 12.10
CA VAL A 364 -13.58 14.44 11.58
C VAL A 364 -14.05 14.33 10.14
N LEU A 365 -15.18 14.97 9.81
CA LEU A 365 -15.71 15.03 8.44
C LEU A 365 -14.72 15.74 7.51
N TYR A 366 -14.12 16.84 7.98
CA TYR A 366 -13.06 17.53 7.26
C TYR A 366 -11.86 16.62 6.98
N GLY A 367 -11.38 15.91 8.00
CA GLY A 367 -10.31 14.92 7.83
C GLY A 367 -10.68 13.83 6.82
N ALA A 368 -11.93 13.35 6.84
CA ALA A 368 -12.43 12.36 5.89
C ALA A 368 -12.43 12.87 4.45
N ILE A 369 -12.81 14.14 4.21
CA ILE A 369 -12.79 14.78 2.89
C ILE A 369 -11.36 14.83 2.36
N TYR A 370 -10.44 15.42 3.12
CA TYR A 370 -9.03 15.53 2.71
C TYR A 370 -8.35 14.16 2.55
N GLY A 371 -8.69 13.21 3.42
CA GLY A 371 -8.21 11.83 3.28
C GLY A 371 -8.67 11.17 1.99
N LEU A 372 -9.91 11.43 1.54
CA LEU A 372 -10.43 10.95 0.26
C LEU A 372 -9.75 11.62 -0.93
N VAL A 373 -9.54 12.94 -0.86
CA VAL A 373 -8.82 13.70 -1.90
C VAL A 373 -7.42 13.11 -2.10
N GLU A 374 -6.69 12.98 -1.02
CA GLU A 374 -5.26 12.61 -1.07
C GLU A 374 -5.03 11.13 -1.36
N ALA A 375 -5.81 10.23 -0.75
CA ALA A 375 -5.64 8.79 -0.95
C ALA A 375 -6.38 8.27 -2.19
N GLY A 376 -7.59 8.78 -2.44
CA GLY A 376 -8.44 8.33 -3.52
C GLY A 376 -8.17 9.03 -4.86
N GLY A 377 -7.73 10.29 -4.80
CA GLY A 377 -7.53 11.13 -5.98
C GLY A 377 -8.85 11.56 -6.66
N PRO A 378 -8.77 12.18 -7.87
CA PRO A 378 -9.94 12.73 -8.57
C PRO A 378 -11.05 11.71 -8.82
N GLU A 379 -10.69 10.47 -9.13
CA GLU A 379 -11.66 9.38 -9.38
C GLU A 379 -12.54 9.10 -8.15
N ALA A 380 -11.94 9.08 -6.95
CA ALA A 380 -12.70 8.86 -5.72
C ALA A 380 -13.65 10.03 -5.43
N ILE A 381 -13.25 11.26 -5.74
CA ILE A 381 -14.11 12.43 -5.58
C ILE A 381 -15.28 12.34 -6.56
N ARG A 382 -15.01 12.02 -7.82
CA ARG A 382 -16.02 11.92 -8.88
C ARG A 382 -17.08 10.85 -8.55
N VAL A 383 -16.66 9.66 -8.12
CA VAL A 383 -17.56 8.53 -7.91
C VAL A 383 -18.17 8.52 -6.50
N LEU A 384 -17.39 8.84 -5.48
CA LEU A 384 -17.79 8.65 -4.08
C LEU A 384 -18.30 9.93 -3.42
N VAL A 385 -17.70 11.09 -3.73
CA VAL A 385 -18.05 12.35 -3.07
C VAL A 385 -19.19 13.04 -3.78
N LEU A 386 -19.11 13.30 -5.10
CA LEU A 386 -20.10 14.06 -5.85
C LEU A 386 -21.52 13.49 -5.71
N ARG A 387 -21.68 12.18 -5.78
CA ARG A 387 -22.99 11.51 -5.68
C ARG A 387 -23.66 11.69 -4.32
N ASN A 388 -22.88 11.91 -3.27
CA ASN A 388 -23.35 12.02 -1.91
C ASN A 388 -23.43 13.48 -1.43
N LEU A 389 -22.98 14.47 -2.20
CA LEU A 389 -22.89 15.86 -1.78
C LEU A 389 -24.26 16.47 -1.47
N LYS A 390 -25.28 16.20 -2.27
CA LYS A 390 -26.64 16.72 -2.03
C LYS A 390 -27.19 16.22 -0.69
N VAL A 391 -26.99 14.94 -0.38
CA VAL A 391 -27.41 14.35 0.90
C VAL A 391 -26.57 14.91 2.04
N PHE A 392 -25.27 15.09 1.83
CA PHE A 392 -24.36 15.67 2.81
C PHE A 392 -24.72 17.14 3.13
N ASP A 393 -25.08 17.92 2.13
CA ASP A 393 -25.53 19.31 2.31
C ASP A 393 -26.77 19.37 3.19
N THR A 394 -27.79 18.60 2.85
CA THR A 394 -29.08 18.62 3.60
C THR A 394 -28.95 17.99 5.01
N ALA A 395 -28.15 16.98 5.19
CA ALA A 395 -28.03 16.26 6.47
C ALA A 395 -27.03 16.90 7.44
N ILE A 396 -26.01 17.60 6.93
CA ILE A 396 -24.87 18.07 7.74
C ILE A 396 -24.65 19.56 7.62
N LEU A 397 -24.47 20.11 6.40
CA LEU A 397 -24.09 21.52 6.23
C LEU A 397 -25.21 22.48 6.62
N GLN A 398 -26.44 22.23 6.18
CA GLN A 398 -27.57 23.10 6.53
C GLN A 398 -27.87 23.08 8.03
N PRO A 399 -28.00 21.92 8.72
CA PRO A 399 -28.18 21.90 10.17
C PRO A 399 -27.02 22.53 10.95
N LEU A 400 -25.80 22.43 10.44
CA LEU A 400 -24.64 23.05 11.09
C LEU A 400 -24.68 24.56 10.96
N ARG A 401 -25.04 25.07 9.78
CA ARG A 401 -25.25 26.49 9.52
C ARG A 401 -26.39 27.09 10.39
N ASP A 402 -27.51 26.36 10.51
CA ASP A 402 -28.67 26.81 11.30
C ASP A 402 -28.36 26.89 12.80
N ARG A 403 -27.47 26.00 13.30
CA ARG A 403 -27.07 26.03 14.73
C ARG A 403 -26.06 27.12 15.03
N SER A 404 -25.13 27.37 14.12
CA SER A 404 -24.02 28.31 14.34
C SER A 404 -23.57 28.93 13.02
N PRO A 405 -24.19 30.03 12.58
CA PRO A 405 -23.95 30.64 11.25
C PRO A 405 -22.50 31.12 11.07
N ASP A 406 -21.84 31.58 12.14
CA ASP A 406 -20.46 32.07 12.13
C ASP A 406 -19.44 31.04 12.61
N SER A 407 -19.79 29.75 12.55
CA SER A 407 -18.88 28.68 13.00
C SER A 407 -17.71 28.50 12.02
N ILE A 408 -16.52 28.55 12.54
CA ILE A 408 -15.27 28.20 11.81
C ILE A 408 -15.38 26.82 11.21
N ASP A 409 -15.98 25.87 11.94
CA ASP A 409 -16.17 24.49 11.50
C ASP A 409 -17.00 24.38 10.22
N HIS A 410 -18.07 25.18 10.09
CA HIS A 410 -18.88 25.20 8.88
C HIS A 410 -18.07 25.74 7.69
N GLU A 411 -17.38 26.86 7.86
CA GLU A 411 -16.59 27.46 6.78
C GLU A 411 -15.44 26.53 6.34
N MET A 412 -14.75 25.89 7.29
CA MET A 412 -13.69 24.92 6.99
C MET A 412 -14.21 23.70 6.23
N LEU A 413 -15.39 23.18 6.58
CA LEU A 413 -16.00 22.06 5.85
C LEU A 413 -16.40 22.46 4.42
N VAL A 414 -17.04 23.62 4.26
CA VAL A 414 -17.43 24.12 2.93
C VAL A 414 -16.18 24.35 2.07
N GLN A 415 -15.18 25.01 2.63
CA GLN A 415 -13.91 25.25 1.93
C GLN A 415 -13.21 23.93 1.53
N GLY A 416 -13.17 22.94 2.43
CA GLY A 416 -12.60 21.63 2.16
C GLY A 416 -13.32 20.90 1.02
N LEU A 417 -14.65 20.94 1.00
CA LEU A 417 -15.45 20.34 -0.07
C LEU A 417 -15.29 21.08 -1.40
N VAL A 418 -15.30 22.42 -1.39
CA VAL A 418 -15.04 23.22 -2.60
C VAL A 418 -13.66 22.92 -3.16
N GLN A 419 -12.63 22.84 -2.31
CA GLN A 419 -11.27 22.48 -2.74
C GLN A 419 -11.19 21.06 -3.27
N ALA A 420 -11.88 20.10 -2.63
CA ALA A 420 -11.98 18.73 -3.11
C ALA A 420 -12.60 18.67 -4.51
N VAL A 421 -13.70 19.37 -4.72
CA VAL A 421 -14.37 19.41 -6.02
C VAL A 421 -13.55 20.18 -7.04
N ALA A 422 -12.89 21.28 -6.66
CA ALA A 422 -12.00 22.06 -7.53
C ALA A 422 -10.83 21.25 -8.07
N SER A 423 -10.38 20.23 -7.33
CA SER A 423 -9.31 19.29 -7.80
C SER A 423 -9.71 18.42 -8.99
N LEU A 424 -10.99 18.44 -9.40
CA LEU A 424 -11.47 17.67 -10.58
C LEU A 424 -11.16 18.36 -11.90
N ALA A 425 -10.93 19.66 -11.91
CA ALA A 425 -10.66 20.40 -13.12
C ALA A 425 -9.56 21.43 -12.89
N ASP A 426 -8.56 21.41 -13.77
CA ASP A 426 -7.52 22.45 -13.84
C ASP A 426 -8.08 23.65 -14.63
N GLY A 427 -7.82 24.86 -14.13
CA GLY A 427 -8.41 26.12 -14.55
C GLY A 427 -8.45 26.37 -16.06
N VAL A 428 -9.62 26.82 -16.52
CA VAL A 428 -9.81 27.45 -17.82
C VAL A 428 -10.70 28.68 -17.61
N VAL A 429 -10.35 29.76 -18.28
CA VAL A 429 -11.06 31.04 -18.24
C VAL A 429 -12.45 30.91 -18.86
N GLY A 430 -13.49 31.30 -18.13
CA GLY A 430 -14.87 31.38 -18.60
C GLY A 430 -15.90 31.11 -17.50
N SER A 431 -17.04 31.72 -17.62
CA SER A 431 -18.20 31.52 -16.70
C SER A 431 -19.18 30.52 -17.31
N ALA A 432 -19.77 29.66 -16.46
CA ALA A 432 -20.84 28.77 -16.84
C ALA A 432 -22.13 29.51 -17.14
N SER A 433 -23.04 28.93 -17.91
CA SER A 433 -24.36 29.52 -18.16
C SER A 433 -25.27 29.34 -16.95
N ASP A 434 -26.24 30.24 -16.79
CA ASP A 434 -27.20 30.23 -15.67
C ASP A 434 -27.98 28.90 -15.60
N ALA A 435 -28.28 28.29 -16.75
CA ALA A 435 -28.91 26.96 -16.82
C ALA A 435 -28.03 25.87 -16.21
N GLN A 436 -26.74 25.87 -16.55
CA GLN A 436 -25.77 24.91 -16.01
C GLN A 436 -25.55 25.12 -14.50
N LEU A 437 -25.56 26.37 -14.03
CA LEU A 437 -25.43 26.67 -12.61
C LEU A 437 -26.66 26.20 -11.82
N THR A 438 -27.87 26.36 -12.38
CA THR A 438 -29.08 25.80 -11.75
C THR A 438 -29.05 24.29 -11.65
N GLU A 439 -28.62 23.62 -12.70
CA GLU A 439 -28.47 22.16 -12.73
C GLU A 439 -27.40 21.68 -11.77
N LEU A 440 -26.30 22.42 -11.66
CA LEU A 440 -25.24 22.17 -10.69
C LEU A 440 -25.77 22.23 -9.25
N ILE A 441 -26.47 23.29 -8.90
CA ILE A 441 -27.02 23.49 -7.56
C ILE A 441 -28.01 22.37 -7.20
N ASP A 442 -28.83 21.92 -8.17
CA ASP A 442 -29.73 20.77 -7.95
C ASP A 442 -28.98 19.46 -7.74
N PHE A 443 -27.83 19.29 -8.37
CA PHE A 443 -27.05 18.06 -8.28
C PHE A 443 -26.20 17.94 -7.00
N ILE A 444 -25.45 19.01 -6.62
CA ILE A 444 -24.51 18.97 -5.51
C ILE A 444 -25.01 19.61 -4.21
N GLY A 445 -26.13 20.31 -4.26
CA GLY A 445 -26.72 21.05 -3.13
C GLY A 445 -26.47 22.55 -3.18
N PRO A 446 -27.33 23.34 -2.49
CA PRO A 446 -27.30 24.78 -2.57
C PRO A 446 -26.07 25.43 -1.95
N THR A 447 -25.54 24.90 -0.84
CA THR A 447 -24.42 25.52 -0.12
C THR A 447 -23.16 25.52 -0.95
N ILE A 448 -22.79 24.35 -1.50
CA ILE A 448 -21.58 24.18 -2.29
C ILE A 448 -21.77 24.69 -3.71
N GLY A 449 -22.97 24.47 -4.29
CA GLY A 449 -23.31 24.93 -5.63
C GLY A 449 -23.22 26.44 -5.78
N GLN A 450 -23.73 27.20 -4.80
CA GLN A 450 -23.62 28.68 -4.79
C GLN A 450 -22.15 29.09 -4.67
N ARG A 451 -21.37 28.47 -3.78
CA ARG A 451 -19.96 28.83 -3.60
C ARG A 451 -19.12 28.59 -4.88
N ILE A 452 -19.46 27.56 -5.65
CA ILE A 452 -18.82 27.29 -6.96
C ILE A 452 -19.37 28.28 -8.01
N ALA A 453 -20.62 28.62 -7.97
CA ALA A 453 -21.22 29.62 -8.89
C ALA A 453 -20.60 31.01 -8.72
N ASP A 454 -20.31 31.40 -7.49
CA ASP A 454 -19.69 32.69 -7.14
C ASP A 454 -18.21 32.76 -7.51
N ALA A 455 -17.57 31.60 -7.79
CA ALA A 455 -16.16 31.53 -8.20
C ALA A 455 -16.01 32.03 -9.65
N LYS A 456 -15.00 32.88 -9.88
CA LYS A 456 -14.60 33.29 -11.22
C LYS A 456 -14.01 32.09 -11.96
N ASP A 457 -14.28 31.95 -13.26
CA ASP A 457 -13.72 30.94 -14.12
C ASP A 457 -14.17 29.49 -13.79
N ASN A 458 -15.47 29.30 -13.55
CA ASN A 458 -16.04 28.03 -13.08
C ASN A 458 -16.54 27.09 -14.20
N ARG A 459 -16.52 27.51 -15.48
CA ARG A 459 -17.16 26.79 -16.59
C ARG A 459 -16.71 25.34 -16.71
N ARG A 460 -15.41 25.10 -16.77
CA ARG A 460 -14.87 23.73 -16.94
C ARG A 460 -15.16 22.85 -15.74
N LEU A 461 -15.10 23.42 -14.55
CA LEU A 461 -15.43 22.69 -13.33
C LEU A 461 -16.89 22.25 -13.34
N VAL A 462 -17.80 23.15 -13.71
CA VAL A 462 -19.23 22.84 -13.83
C VAL A 462 -19.49 21.78 -14.88
N GLU A 463 -18.88 21.88 -16.07
CA GLU A 463 -18.96 20.85 -17.11
C GLU A 463 -18.46 19.49 -16.59
N THR A 464 -17.31 19.44 -15.94
CA THR A 464 -16.75 18.19 -15.39
C THR A 464 -17.62 17.56 -14.30
N ILE A 465 -18.27 18.39 -13.48
CA ILE A 465 -19.18 17.91 -12.42
C ILE A 465 -20.48 17.36 -13.05
N LEU A 466 -21.04 18.07 -14.04
CA LEU A 466 -22.25 17.62 -14.72
C LEU A 466 -22.00 16.34 -15.54
N ASP A 467 -20.84 16.23 -16.19
CA ASP A 467 -20.44 14.99 -16.89
C ASP A 467 -20.32 13.80 -15.92
N ALA A 468 -19.86 14.03 -14.69
CA ALA A 468 -19.76 12.98 -13.67
C ALA A 468 -21.13 12.41 -13.25
N ARG A 469 -22.23 13.11 -13.51
CA ARG A 469 -23.61 12.63 -13.26
C ARG A 469 -23.98 11.43 -14.11
N PHE A 470 -23.42 11.34 -15.34
CA PHE A 470 -23.73 10.29 -16.32
C PHE A 470 -22.80 9.09 -16.23
N LEU A 471 -21.83 9.08 -15.34
CA LEU A 471 -20.99 7.90 -15.10
C LEU A 471 -21.77 6.88 -14.25
N GLU A 472 -22.30 5.85 -14.90
CA GLU A 472 -22.89 4.68 -14.24
C GLU A 472 -21.83 3.78 -13.61
#